data_1cd2ca72bf1e05b85aa81822078c70ff
#
_entry.id   1cd2ca72bf1e05b85aa81822078c70ff
#
_cell.length_a   1.000
_cell.length_b   1.000
_cell.length_c   1.000
_cell.angle_alpha   90.00
_cell.angle_beta   90.00
_cell.angle_gamma   90.00
#
_symmetry.space_group_name_H-M   'P 1'
#
loop_
_entity.id
_entity.type
_entity.pdbx_description
1 polymer ?
#
loop_
_entity_poly.entity_id
_entity_poly.type
_entity_poly.pdbx_seq_one_letter_code
_entity_poly.pdbx_strand_id
1 'polypeptide(L)'
;MFALATVMTLISQVSGTPYVPGGDTPRGTDCSGLASWVSNVATGRPAFGSRFHTGNEESALLARGFHYGTAPNSLVIGWNGAHTAVTLPDGTPVSSGEGGGVKIGGGGAYQPQFTHHMYLPVPAEEMQID
;
A
#
# COMPACT_ATOMS: atom_id res chain seq x y z
N MET A 1 -10.68 0.80 11.73
CA MET A 1 -11.00 -0.61 11.44
C MET A 1 -10.39 -0.99 10.11
N PHE A 2 -9.70 -2.11 10.06
CA PHE A 2 -9.13 -2.60 8.80
C PHE A 2 -10.21 -3.26 7.96
N ALA A 3 -10.29 -2.88 6.68
CA ALA A 3 -11.28 -3.42 5.76
C ALA A 3 -10.58 -4.24 4.67
N LEU A 4 -10.18 -5.46 5.00
CA LEU A 4 -9.39 -6.31 4.10
C LEU A 4 -10.10 -6.56 2.77
N ALA A 5 -11.38 -6.90 2.80
CA ALA A 5 -12.14 -7.14 1.57
C ALA A 5 -12.18 -5.90 0.68
N THR A 6 -12.28 -4.71 1.27
CA THR A 6 -12.27 -3.45 0.52
C THR A 6 -10.90 -3.19 -0.10
N VAL A 7 -9.82 -3.50 0.63
CA VAL A 7 -8.46 -3.39 0.09
C VAL A 7 -8.29 -4.34 -1.09
N MET A 8 -8.72 -5.59 -0.98
CA MET A 8 -8.62 -6.56 -2.07
C MET A 8 -9.42 -6.11 -3.30
N THR A 9 -10.59 -5.53 -3.08
CA THR A 9 -11.42 -4.98 -4.17
C THR A 9 -10.70 -3.82 -4.86
N LEU A 10 -10.12 -2.91 -4.08
CA LEU A 10 -9.34 -1.79 -4.64
C LEU A 10 -8.22 -2.32 -5.53
N ILE A 11 -7.41 -3.26 -5.03
CA ILE A 11 -6.28 -3.80 -5.78
C ILE A 11 -6.75 -4.41 -7.11
N SER A 12 -7.83 -5.16 -7.10
CA SER A 12 -8.40 -5.74 -8.33
C SER A 12 -8.82 -4.66 -9.33
N GLN A 13 -9.41 -3.57 -8.84
CA GLN A 13 -9.88 -2.49 -9.70
C GLN A 13 -8.75 -1.66 -10.29
N VAL A 14 -7.65 -1.47 -9.57
CA VAL A 14 -6.56 -0.60 -10.01
C VAL A 14 -5.37 -1.36 -10.61
N SER A 15 -5.41 -2.67 -10.63
CA SER A 15 -4.37 -3.48 -11.27
C SER A 15 -4.22 -3.05 -12.72
N GLY A 16 -2.98 -2.78 -13.14
CA GLY A 16 -2.69 -2.32 -14.49
C GLY A 16 -2.74 -0.80 -14.67
N THR A 17 -3.10 -0.04 -13.64
CA THR A 17 -3.05 1.44 -13.72
C THR A 17 -1.67 1.88 -14.15
N PRO A 18 -1.55 2.73 -15.20
CA PRO A 18 -0.25 3.14 -15.72
C PRO A 18 0.58 3.92 -14.69
N TYR A 19 1.90 3.84 -14.83
CA TYR A 19 2.82 4.60 -13.99
C TYR A 19 2.84 6.06 -14.43
N VAL A 20 2.37 6.96 -13.58
CA VAL A 20 2.37 8.40 -13.82
C VAL A 20 2.85 9.09 -12.54
N PRO A 21 4.04 9.72 -12.57
CA PRO A 21 4.53 10.42 -11.38
C PRO A 21 3.54 11.47 -10.88
N GLY A 22 3.25 11.42 -9.58
CA GLY A 22 2.30 12.32 -8.94
C GLY A 22 0.84 11.97 -9.16
N GLY A 23 0.53 10.91 -9.91
CA GLY A 23 -0.85 10.54 -10.21
C GLY A 23 -1.63 10.06 -9.00
N ASP A 24 -2.93 10.37 -8.98
CA ASP A 24 -3.82 10.03 -7.87
C ASP A 24 -5.21 9.67 -8.41
N THR A 25 -5.26 9.00 -9.55
CA THR A 25 -6.50 8.53 -10.16
C THR A 25 -6.26 7.17 -10.83
N PRO A 26 -7.32 6.41 -11.16
CA PRO A 26 -7.16 5.16 -11.90
C PRO A 26 -6.53 5.31 -13.28
N ARG A 27 -6.37 6.53 -13.78
CA ARG A 27 -5.70 6.81 -15.06
C ARG A 27 -4.19 6.82 -14.92
N GLY A 28 -3.67 6.95 -13.71
CA GLY A 28 -2.23 6.93 -13.47
C GLY A 28 -1.91 7.16 -12.01
N THR A 29 -0.89 6.47 -11.54
CA THR A 29 -0.32 6.66 -10.21
C THR A 29 1.14 6.22 -10.22
N ASP A 30 1.85 6.51 -9.14
CA ASP A 30 3.20 6.04 -8.94
C ASP A 30 3.27 5.14 -7.70
N CYS A 31 4.47 4.81 -7.24
CA CYS A 31 4.64 3.89 -6.12
C CYS A 31 4.00 4.42 -4.83
N SER A 32 4.23 5.68 -4.49
CA SER A 32 3.68 6.26 -3.28
C SER A 32 2.18 6.56 -3.40
N GLY A 33 1.70 6.84 -4.61
CA GLY A 33 0.26 6.98 -4.85
C GLY A 33 -0.48 5.69 -4.55
N LEU A 34 0.03 4.56 -5.06
CA LEU A 34 -0.57 3.26 -4.78
C LEU A 34 -0.54 2.94 -3.27
N ALA A 35 0.60 3.15 -2.62
CA ALA A 35 0.70 2.92 -1.18
C ALA A 35 -0.29 3.80 -0.40
N SER A 36 -0.49 5.05 -0.85
CA SER A 36 -1.49 5.93 -0.26
C SER A 36 -2.91 5.34 -0.37
N TRP A 37 -3.27 4.89 -1.57
CA TRP A 37 -4.60 4.32 -1.80
C TRP A 37 -4.86 3.12 -0.88
N VAL A 38 -3.91 2.22 -0.78
CA VAL A 38 -4.05 1.04 0.05
C VAL A 38 -4.20 1.44 1.53
N SER A 39 -3.35 2.35 2.01
CA SER A 39 -3.42 2.82 3.40
C SER A 39 -4.72 3.56 3.68
N ASN A 40 -5.22 4.33 2.71
CA ASN A 40 -6.47 5.06 2.85
C ASN A 40 -7.64 4.09 3.01
N VAL A 41 -7.77 3.16 2.08
CA VAL A 41 -8.89 2.22 2.10
C VAL A 41 -8.83 1.32 3.33
N ALA A 42 -7.64 0.88 3.72
CA ALA A 42 -7.47 0.05 4.91
C ALA A 42 -7.91 0.76 6.20
N THR A 43 -7.89 2.08 6.21
CA THR A 43 -8.26 2.88 7.38
C THR A 43 -9.60 3.59 7.22
N GLY A 44 -10.41 3.19 6.23
CA GLY A 44 -11.74 3.72 6.03
C GLY A 44 -11.79 5.09 5.38
N ARG A 45 -10.70 5.52 4.72
CA ARG A 45 -10.65 6.78 3.99
C ARG A 45 -10.93 6.55 2.51
N PRO A 46 -11.38 7.58 1.78
CA PRO A 46 -11.47 7.49 0.32
C PRO A 46 -10.10 7.16 -0.28
N ALA A 47 -10.09 6.32 -1.31
CA ALA A 47 -8.84 5.87 -1.92
C ALA A 47 -8.03 7.03 -2.50
N PHE A 48 -8.70 7.95 -3.18
CA PHE A 48 -8.06 9.03 -3.91
C PHE A 48 -8.25 10.38 -3.20
N GLY A 49 -7.34 11.33 -3.48
CA GLY A 49 -7.47 12.70 -3.02
C GLY A 49 -6.62 13.07 -1.82
N SER A 50 -5.94 12.12 -1.19
CA SER A 50 -5.08 12.41 -0.04
C SER A 50 -3.81 11.58 -0.09
N ARG A 51 -3.14 11.58 -1.26
CA ARG A 51 -1.91 10.83 -1.45
C ARG A 51 -0.73 11.46 -0.72
N PHE A 52 0.22 10.62 -0.30
CA PHE A 52 1.52 11.06 0.20
C PHE A 52 2.62 10.76 -0.82
N HIS A 53 3.83 11.26 -0.53
CA HIS A 53 5.07 10.97 -1.26
C HIS A 53 6.02 10.26 -0.32
N THR A 54 7.10 9.69 -0.85
CA THR A 54 8.09 9.04 0.01
C THR A 54 8.66 10.01 1.06
N GLY A 55 8.75 11.29 0.74
CA GLY A 55 9.27 12.31 1.67
C GLY A 55 8.40 12.58 2.88
N ASN A 56 7.09 12.33 2.83
CA ASN A 56 6.18 12.50 3.96
C ASN A 56 5.43 11.22 4.31
N GLU A 57 5.89 10.09 3.80
CA GLU A 57 5.22 8.79 3.99
C GLU A 57 5.15 8.40 5.46
N GLU A 58 6.24 8.61 6.20
CA GLU A 58 6.28 8.26 7.62
C GLU A 58 5.20 8.98 8.42
N SER A 59 5.13 10.31 8.31
CA SER A 59 4.13 11.08 9.06
C SER A 59 2.71 10.77 8.61
N ALA A 60 2.52 10.52 7.32
CA ALA A 60 1.21 10.16 6.77
C ALA A 60 0.74 8.81 7.29
N LEU A 61 1.61 7.83 7.38
CA LEU A 61 1.27 6.51 7.91
C LEU A 61 1.03 6.55 9.42
N LEU A 62 1.80 7.33 10.16
CA LEU A 62 1.52 7.56 11.58
C LEU A 62 0.13 8.15 11.79
N ALA A 63 -0.24 9.14 10.98
CA ALA A 63 -1.57 9.76 11.05
C ALA A 63 -2.69 8.76 10.73
N ARG A 64 -2.40 7.72 9.97
CA ARG A 64 -3.35 6.66 9.62
C ARG A 64 -3.35 5.50 10.63
N GLY A 65 -2.57 5.59 11.69
CA GLY A 65 -2.56 4.57 12.75
C GLY A 65 -1.60 3.42 12.53
N PHE A 66 -0.69 3.53 11.58
CA PHE A 66 0.35 2.51 11.37
C PHE A 66 1.39 2.55 12.47
N HIS A 67 2.02 1.41 12.72
CA HIS A 67 3.09 1.22 13.70
C HIS A 67 4.41 0.98 12.99
N TYR A 68 5.51 1.35 13.62
CA TYR A 68 6.85 1.10 13.07
C TYR A 68 7.18 -0.39 13.08
N GLY A 69 7.84 -0.84 12.02
CA GLY A 69 8.33 -2.21 11.90
C GLY A 69 7.47 -3.06 10.98
N THR A 70 7.56 -4.37 11.20
CA THR A 70 6.80 -5.38 10.45
C THR A 70 6.12 -6.33 11.42
N ALA A 71 5.06 -6.99 10.94
CA ALA A 71 4.37 -7.99 11.74
C ALA A 71 3.65 -8.97 10.81
N PRO A 72 3.45 -10.23 11.25
CA PRO A 72 2.66 -11.18 10.48
C PRO A 72 1.18 -10.77 10.45
N ASN A 73 0.46 -11.26 9.45
CA ASN A 73 -0.98 -11.00 9.28
C ASN A 73 -1.31 -9.51 9.31
N SER A 74 -0.45 -8.71 8.68
CA SER A 74 -0.56 -7.25 8.68
C SER A 74 -0.36 -6.72 7.29
N LEU A 75 -0.94 -5.54 7.04
CA LEU A 75 -0.59 -4.74 5.88
C LEU A 75 0.76 -4.09 6.18
N VAL A 76 1.78 -4.39 5.39
CA VAL A 76 3.13 -3.85 5.57
C VAL A 76 3.48 -2.96 4.40
N ILE A 77 4.02 -1.78 4.71
CA ILE A 77 4.51 -0.85 3.70
C ILE A 77 5.99 -0.62 3.98
N GLY A 78 6.83 -0.81 2.94
CA GLY A 78 8.26 -0.58 3.02
C GLY A 78 8.65 0.52 2.06
N TRP A 79 9.64 1.34 2.43
CA TRP A 79 10.08 2.42 1.54
C TRP A 79 11.51 2.87 1.84
N ASN A 80 12.04 3.60 0.86
CA ASN A 80 13.23 4.43 0.99
C ASN A 80 12.93 5.79 0.33
N GLY A 81 13.92 6.61 0.11
CA GLY A 81 13.70 7.93 -0.50
C GLY A 81 13.29 7.89 -1.98
N ALA A 82 13.38 6.73 -2.64
CA ALA A 82 13.17 6.61 -4.08
C ALA A 82 11.99 5.73 -4.46
N HIS A 83 11.54 4.83 -3.57
CA HIS A 83 10.51 3.85 -3.93
C HIS A 83 9.77 3.37 -2.69
N THR A 84 8.56 2.86 -2.89
CA THR A 84 7.77 2.22 -1.84
C THR A 84 6.94 1.09 -2.45
N ALA A 85 6.64 0.09 -1.64
CA ALA A 85 5.81 -1.03 -2.06
C ALA A 85 5.06 -1.60 -0.86
N VAL A 86 4.06 -2.40 -1.15
CA VAL A 86 3.10 -2.92 -0.18
C VAL A 86 3.13 -4.44 -0.18
N THR A 87 3.01 -5.05 1.00
CA THR A 87 2.72 -6.48 1.12
C THR A 87 1.40 -6.61 1.88
N LEU A 88 0.44 -7.28 1.26
CA LEU A 88 -0.88 -7.49 1.84
C LEU A 88 -0.81 -8.51 2.98
N PRO A 89 -1.84 -8.59 3.85
CA PRO A 89 -1.81 -9.50 4.99
C PRO A 89 -1.62 -10.97 4.65
N ASP A 90 -2.01 -11.40 3.45
CA ASP A 90 -1.81 -12.77 2.98
C ASP A 90 -0.43 -13.00 2.35
N GLY A 91 0.43 -11.99 2.33
CA GLY A 91 1.75 -12.06 1.74
C GLY A 91 1.83 -11.60 0.30
N THR A 92 0.72 -11.24 -0.32
CA THR A 92 0.71 -10.78 -1.72
C THR A 92 1.41 -9.44 -1.86
N PRO A 93 2.46 -9.34 -2.69
CA PRO A 93 3.13 -8.05 -2.94
C PRO A 93 2.38 -7.23 -3.98
N VAL A 94 2.36 -5.91 -3.79
CA VAL A 94 1.75 -4.97 -4.73
C VAL A 94 2.60 -3.71 -4.82
N SER A 95 2.84 -3.23 -6.04
CA SER A 95 3.60 -2.00 -6.24
C SER A 95 3.21 -1.33 -7.54
N SER A 96 3.66 -0.09 -7.73
CA SER A 96 3.55 0.62 -9.00
C SER A 96 4.92 1.11 -9.43
N GLY A 97 5.23 0.99 -10.72
CA GLY A 97 6.51 1.36 -11.32
C GLY A 97 7.32 0.15 -11.75
N GLU A 98 7.30 -0.91 -10.99
CA GLU A 98 8.00 -2.14 -11.34
C GLU A 98 7.21 -2.86 -12.42
N GLY A 99 7.70 -2.87 -13.63
CA GLY A 99 7.02 -3.48 -14.76
C GLY A 99 6.00 -2.58 -15.44
N GLY A 100 6.02 -1.26 -15.14
CA GLY A 100 5.27 -0.27 -15.91
C GLY A 100 3.85 0.00 -15.44
N GLY A 101 3.59 -0.10 -14.13
CA GLY A 101 2.27 0.24 -13.59
C GLY A 101 1.97 -0.50 -12.30
N VAL A 102 0.73 -0.46 -11.89
CA VAL A 102 0.27 -1.21 -10.71
C VAL A 102 0.30 -2.70 -11.03
N LYS A 103 1.06 -3.44 -10.22
CA LYS A 103 1.33 -4.85 -10.44
C LYS A 103 1.15 -5.64 -9.15
N ILE A 104 0.41 -6.72 -9.26
CA ILE A 104 0.26 -7.72 -8.20
C ILE A 104 1.30 -8.80 -8.47
N GLY A 105 2.10 -9.16 -7.44
CA GLY A 105 3.08 -10.24 -7.58
C GLY A 105 4.48 -9.79 -7.95
N GLY A 106 4.74 -8.48 -8.04
CA GLY A 106 6.09 -7.93 -8.24
C GLY A 106 6.84 -7.83 -6.93
N GLY A 107 7.61 -6.73 -6.75
CA GLY A 107 8.27 -6.45 -5.48
C GLY A 107 7.28 -5.98 -4.43
N GLY A 108 7.53 -6.35 -3.19
CA GLY A 108 6.70 -5.98 -2.04
C GLY A 108 7.48 -5.19 -1.00
N ALA A 109 6.89 -5.07 0.19
CA ALA A 109 7.42 -4.27 1.28
C ALA A 109 8.74 -4.80 1.84
N TYR A 110 9.07 -6.06 1.60
CA TYR A 110 10.25 -6.70 2.17
C TYR A 110 11.47 -6.69 1.25
N GLN A 111 11.44 -5.91 0.18
CA GLN A 111 12.58 -5.78 -0.72
C GLN A 111 13.79 -5.22 0.04
N PRO A 112 15.01 -5.74 -0.23
CA PRO A 112 16.19 -5.40 0.58
C PRO A 112 16.57 -3.91 0.59
N GLN A 113 16.20 -3.16 -0.45
CA GLN A 113 16.54 -1.74 -0.52
C GLN A 113 15.74 -0.87 0.44
N PHE A 114 14.63 -1.37 0.99
CA PHE A 114 13.79 -0.56 1.87
C PHE A 114 14.40 -0.48 3.26
N THR A 115 14.58 0.74 3.74
CA THR A 115 15.16 1.04 5.05
C THR A 115 14.11 1.39 6.09
N HIS A 116 12.88 1.63 5.66
CA HIS A 116 11.75 1.98 6.53
C HIS A 116 10.63 0.99 6.33
N HIS A 117 9.97 0.61 7.42
CA HIS A 117 8.79 -0.26 7.38
C HIS A 117 7.78 0.20 8.43
N MET A 118 6.51 0.17 8.05
CA MET A 118 5.41 0.35 8.98
C MET A 118 4.30 -0.64 8.66
N TYR A 119 3.49 -0.98 9.65
CA TYR A 119 2.46 -1.99 9.48
C TYR A 119 1.16 -1.59 10.15
N LEU A 120 0.06 -2.17 9.65
CA LEU A 120 -1.27 -2.07 10.23
C LEU A 120 -1.80 -3.50 10.43
N PRO A 121 -2.01 -3.94 11.69
CA PRO A 121 -2.47 -5.31 11.94
C PRO A 121 -3.90 -5.52 11.43
N VAL A 122 -4.19 -6.74 11.00
CA VAL A 122 -5.53 -7.14 10.60
C VAL A 122 -6.12 -8.01 11.70
N PRO A 123 -7.30 -7.67 12.24
CA PRO A 123 -7.97 -8.54 13.20
C PRO A 123 -8.22 -9.92 12.60
N ALA A 124 -8.17 -10.97 13.44
CA ALA A 124 -8.30 -12.34 12.98
C ALA A 124 -9.59 -12.59 12.19
N GLU A 125 -10.70 -11.96 12.58
CA GLU A 125 -11.98 -12.10 11.90
C GLU A 125 -11.98 -11.50 10.50
N GLU A 126 -11.11 -10.53 10.23
CA GLU A 126 -10.99 -9.92 8.90
C GLU A 126 -10.15 -10.77 7.95
N MET A 127 -9.39 -11.74 8.47
CA MET A 127 -8.60 -12.64 7.65
C MET A 127 -9.45 -13.78 7.07
N GLN A 128 -10.68 -13.95 7.56
CA GLN A 128 -11.59 -15.01 7.13
C GLN A 128 -12.52 -14.49 6.05
N ILE A 129 -12.03 -14.49 4.82
CA ILE A 129 -12.83 -14.08 3.67
C ILE A 129 -13.42 -15.34 3.06
N ASP A 130 -14.68 -15.53 3.26
CA ASP A 130 -15.39 -16.68 2.72
C ASP A 130 -16.02 -16.35 1.36
#